data_bc05a07731b5757ecf8a3264241939e5
#
_entry.id   bc05a07731b5757ecf8a3264241939e5
#
_cell.length_a   1.000
_cell.length_b   1.000
_cell.length_c   1.000
_cell.angle_alpha   90.00
_cell.angle_beta   90.00
_cell.angle_gamma   90.00
#
_symmetry.space_group_name_H-M   'P 1'
#
loop_
_entity.id
_entity.type
_entity.pdbx_description
1 polymer ?
#
loop_
_entity_poly.entity_id
_entity_poly.type
_entity_poly.pdbx_seq_one_letter_code
_entity_poly.pdbx_strand_id
1 'polypeptide(L)'
;RVIAIGTTSVRSLESAWDGDACASNPAITARYFEDASGSARITKTGDLVARENATTNLYLMPGSTFHVVDAMVTNFHVPRSTLMMLVSAFASRESIMSAYDAAIKERYRFLSFGDAMLIV
;
A
#
# COMPACT_ATOMS: atom_id res chain seq x y z
N ARG A 1 -11.03 11.70 1.57
CA ARG A 1 -10.74 10.37 2.09
C ARG A 1 -10.57 9.40 0.94
N VAL A 2 -9.44 8.73 0.87
CA VAL A 2 -9.09 7.77 -0.17
C VAL A 2 -9.24 6.35 0.38
N ILE A 3 -10.10 5.55 -0.24
CA ILE A 3 -10.29 4.13 0.11
C ILE A 3 -9.75 3.29 -1.04
N ALA A 4 -8.64 2.62 -0.83
CA ALA A 4 -8.03 1.78 -1.85
C ALA A 4 -8.64 0.37 -1.83
N ILE A 5 -8.96 -0.16 -3.01
CA ILE A 5 -9.43 -1.53 -3.17
C ILE A 5 -8.28 -2.38 -3.72
N GLY A 6 -7.77 -3.26 -2.88
CA GLY A 6 -6.62 -4.13 -3.17
C GLY A 6 -5.26 -3.51 -2.82
N THR A 7 -4.34 -4.38 -2.44
CA THR A 7 -2.97 -3.99 -2.04
C THR A 7 -2.16 -3.38 -3.19
N THR A 8 -2.43 -3.77 -4.43
CA THR A 8 -1.81 -3.17 -5.63
C THR A 8 -2.21 -1.71 -5.77
N SER A 9 -3.49 -1.38 -5.55
CA SER A 9 -3.97 0.01 -5.58
C SER A 9 -3.30 0.85 -4.50
N VAL A 10 -3.15 0.33 -3.28
CA VAL A 10 -2.41 1.00 -2.20
C VAL A 10 -0.99 1.31 -2.65
N ARG A 11 -0.25 0.32 -3.15
CA ARG A 11 1.14 0.52 -3.58
C ARG A 11 1.25 1.52 -4.72
N SER A 12 0.35 1.47 -5.68
CA SER A 12 0.34 2.42 -6.80
C SER A 12 0.09 3.84 -6.35
N LEU A 13 -0.90 4.06 -5.47
CA LEU A 13 -1.23 5.38 -4.93
C LEU A 13 -0.11 5.95 -4.07
N GLU A 14 0.39 5.18 -3.11
CA GLU A 14 1.49 5.60 -2.25
C GLU A 14 2.79 5.84 -3.04
N SER A 15 3.01 5.07 -4.11
CA SER A 15 4.15 5.28 -5.01
C SER A 15 4.00 6.53 -5.88
N ALA A 16 2.78 6.99 -6.13
CA ALA A 16 2.51 8.18 -6.93
C ALA A 16 2.59 9.48 -6.11
N TRP A 17 2.70 9.38 -4.79
CA TRP A 17 2.84 10.54 -3.93
C TRP A 17 4.24 11.16 -4.04
N ASP A 18 4.28 12.47 -4.24
CA ASP A 18 5.50 13.27 -4.38
C ASP A 18 5.59 14.26 -3.22
N GLY A 19 5.98 13.77 -2.08
CA GLY A 19 6.12 14.58 -0.87
C GLY A 19 7.44 14.34 -0.15
N ASP A 20 7.67 15.09 0.91
CA ASP A 20 8.92 15.12 1.70
C ASP A 20 9.36 13.77 2.29
N ALA A 21 8.50 12.75 2.34
CA ALA A 21 8.91 11.42 2.76
C ALA A 21 9.89 10.75 1.79
N CYS A 22 9.86 11.16 0.52
CA CYS A 22 10.89 10.80 -0.44
C CYS A 22 12.21 11.55 -0.19
N ALA A 23 12.17 12.75 0.34
CA ALA A 23 13.36 13.56 0.62
C ALA A 23 14.22 12.99 1.76
N SER A 24 13.64 12.24 2.69
CA SER A 24 14.35 11.65 3.81
C SER A 24 15.23 10.44 3.45
N ASN A 25 15.04 9.86 2.25
CA ASN A 25 15.91 8.77 1.77
C ASN A 25 16.12 8.86 0.24
N PRO A 26 17.11 9.65 -0.21
CA PRO A 26 17.38 9.86 -1.63
C PRO A 26 17.68 8.58 -2.43
N ALA A 27 18.16 7.52 -1.78
CA ALA A 27 18.40 6.25 -2.43
C ALA A 27 17.11 5.49 -2.76
N ILE A 28 16.03 5.79 -2.04
CA ILE A 28 14.70 5.24 -2.26
C ILE A 28 13.97 6.07 -3.32
N THR A 29 14.07 7.39 -3.24
CA THR A 29 13.39 8.35 -4.10
C THR A 29 13.67 8.15 -5.58
N ALA A 30 14.94 7.92 -5.92
CA ALA A 30 15.38 7.78 -7.30
C ALA A 30 14.92 6.46 -7.99
N ARG A 31 14.38 5.51 -7.24
CA ARG A 31 14.10 4.15 -7.74
C ARG A 31 12.63 3.80 -7.83
N TYR A 32 11.73 4.65 -7.29
CA TYR A 32 10.30 4.30 -7.26
C TYR A 32 9.61 4.45 -8.60
N PHE A 33 10.15 5.29 -9.48
CA PHE A 33 9.55 5.58 -10.76
C PHE A 33 10.64 5.80 -11.83
N GLU A 34 10.86 4.81 -12.64
CA GLU A 34 11.46 4.99 -13.94
C GLU A 34 10.33 4.82 -14.96
N ASP A 35 9.87 5.93 -15.53
CA ASP A 35 9.05 5.85 -16.73
C ASP A 35 9.97 5.66 -17.95
N ALA A 36 9.44 5.03 -19.01
CA ALA A 36 10.18 4.80 -20.24
C ALA A 36 10.62 6.10 -20.95
N SER A 37 10.17 7.25 -20.50
CA SER A 37 10.45 8.58 -21.05
C SER A 37 11.35 9.45 -20.16
N GLY A 38 11.64 9.04 -18.93
CA GLY A 38 12.45 9.82 -17.99
C GLY A 38 11.81 11.13 -17.55
N SER A 39 10.56 11.37 -17.85
CA SER A 39 9.83 12.62 -17.53
C SER A 39 8.86 12.43 -16.37
N ALA A 40 9.26 12.84 -15.19
CA ALA A 40 8.32 13.06 -14.08
C ALA A 40 7.53 14.35 -14.33
N ARG A 41 6.24 14.23 -14.50
CA ARG A 41 5.37 15.40 -14.56
C ARG A 41 4.87 15.71 -13.16
N ILE A 42 5.47 16.69 -12.51
CA ILE A 42 5.04 17.19 -11.20
C ILE A 42 3.81 18.07 -11.40
N THR A 43 2.71 17.71 -10.79
CA THR A 43 1.56 18.61 -10.68
C THR A 43 1.77 19.55 -9.50
N LYS A 44 1.47 20.83 -9.68
CA LYS A 44 1.74 21.92 -8.72
C LYS A 44 1.02 21.79 -7.36
N THR A 45 0.23 20.76 -7.14
CA THR A 45 -0.51 20.51 -5.90
C THR A 45 0.18 19.55 -4.94
N GLY A 46 1.35 19.03 -5.30
CA GLY A 46 2.24 18.35 -4.35
C GLY A 46 1.85 16.95 -3.91
N ASP A 47 0.70 16.39 -4.34
CA ASP A 47 0.19 15.23 -3.64
C ASP A 47 0.22 13.93 -4.46
N LEU A 48 -0.10 13.96 -5.74
CA LEU A 48 -0.07 12.78 -6.60
C LEU A 48 0.44 13.13 -8.00
N VAL A 49 1.36 12.31 -8.50
CA VAL A 49 1.90 12.44 -9.86
C VAL A 49 1.34 11.34 -10.75
N ALA A 50 0.66 11.73 -11.83
CA ALA A 50 0.22 10.79 -12.85
C ALA A 50 1.45 10.22 -13.58
N ARG A 51 1.54 8.90 -13.67
CA ARG A 51 2.64 8.19 -14.31
C ARG A 51 2.10 7.18 -15.31
N GLU A 52 2.64 7.21 -16.52
CA GLU A 52 2.33 6.24 -17.55
C GLU A 52 3.49 5.24 -17.66
N ASN A 53 3.17 3.94 -17.74
CA ASN A 53 4.14 2.86 -17.89
C ASN A 53 5.26 2.84 -16.84
N ALA A 54 4.96 3.29 -15.61
CA ALA A 54 5.90 3.30 -14.52
C ALA A 54 5.92 1.97 -13.76
N THR A 55 7.07 1.64 -13.19
CA THR A 55 7.24 0.53 -12.26
C THR A 55 7.53 1.06 -10.87
N THR A 56 7.17 0.29 -9.83
CA THR A 56 7.46 0.64 -8.44
C THR A 56 8.06 -0.53 -7.68
N ASN A 57 9.09 -0.25 -6.90
CA ASN A 57 9.66 -1.17 -5.91
C ASN A 57 9.30 -0.78 -4.48
N LEU A 58 8.28 0.07 -4.28
CA LEU A 58 7.82 0.49 -2.96
C LEU A 58 7.49 -0.74 -2.10
N TYR A 59 8.08 -0.79 -0.92
CA TYR A 59 7.91 -1.85 0.04
C TYR A 59 7.36 -1.26 1.34
N LEU A 60 6.08 -1.54 1.62
CA LEU A 60 5.39 -1.09 2.81
C LEU A 60 5.48 -2.14 3.92
N MET A 61 5.99 -1.74 5.06
CA MET A 61 6.21 -2.60 6.24
C MET A 61 5.80 -1.86 7.52
N PRO A 62 5.62 -2.54 8.65
CA PRO A 62 5.34 -1.88 9.92
C PRO A 62 6.32 -0.74 10.21
N GLY A 63 5.79 0.44 10.49
CA GLY A 63 6.55 1.69 10.62
C GLY A 63 6.57 2.58 9.38
N SER A 64 6.05 2.11 8.23
CA SER A 64 5.84 2.96 7.05
C SER A 64 4.72 3.97 7.30
N THR A 65 4.88 5.18 6.79
CA THR A 65 3.83 6.21 6.78
C THR A 65 3.04 6.12 5.49
N PHE A 66 1.73 6.21 5.59
CA PHE A 66 0.82 6.31 4.45
C PHE A 66 0.45 7.78 4.25
N HIS A 67 0.50 8.25 3.01
CA HIS A 67 0.33 9.65 2.65
C HIS A 67 -0.95 9.90 1.86
N VAL A 68 -1.44 8.90 1.16
CA VAL A 68 -2.55 9.01 0.22
C VAL A 68 -3.76 8.20 0.69
N VAL A 69 -3.52 6.99 1.20
CA VAL A 69 -4.58 6.03 1.49
C VAL A 69 -5.03 6.13 2.94
N ASP A 70 -6.30 6.46 3.15
CA ASP A 70 -6.92 6.57 4.47
C ASP A 70 -7.57 5.26 4.94
N ALA A 71 -7.94 4.39 4.01
CA ALA A 71 -8.55 3.09 4.30
C ALA A 71 -8.31 2.12 3.14
N MET A 72 -8.32 0.83 3.42
CA MET A 72 -8.20 -0.17 2.36
C MET A 72 -9.20 -1.31 2.52
N VAL A 73 -9.65 -1.83 1.37
CA VAL A 73 -10.36 -3.11 1.29
C VAL A 73 -9.43 -4.13 0.67
N THR A 74 -9.22 -5.26 1.34
CA THR A 74 -8.34 -6.31 0.83
C THR A 74 -8.79 -7.69 1.29
N ASN A 75 -8.43 -8.73 0.54
CA ASN A 75 -8.64 -10.12 0.97
C ASN A 75 -7.74 -10.47 2.17
N PHE A 76 -8.03 -11.61 2.80
CA PHE A 76 -7.14 -12.21 3.77
C PHE A 76 -5.95 -12.89 3.06
N HIS A 77 -4.75 -12.52 3.45
CA HIS A 77 -3.50 -12.95 2.80
C HIS A 77 -2.83 -14.11 3.52
N VAL A 78 -1.92 -14.78 2.79
CA VAL A 78 -1.09 -15.84 3.37
C VAL A 78 -0.19 -15.28 4.47
N PRO A 79 -0.10 -15.94 5.64
CA PRO A 79 0.87 -15.60 6.66
C PRO A 79 2.31 -15.58 6.12
N ARG A 80 3.16 -14.74 6.70
CA ARG A 80 4.58 -14.57 6.32
C ARG A 80 4.79 -14.12 4.87
N SER A 81 3.84 -13.39 4.30
CA SER A 81 3.96 -12.78 2.97
C SER A 81 4.24 -11.27 3.05
N THR A 82 4.70 -10.70 1.95
CA THR A 82 4.87 -9.24 1.81
C THR A 82 3.54 -8.49 1.92
N LEU A 83 2.45 -9.14 1.52
CA LEU A 83 1.10 -8.60 1.64
C LEU A 83 0.66 -8.53 3.12
N MET A 84 1.01 -9.53 3.92
CA MET A 84 0.79 -9.48 5.37
C MET A 84 1.58 -8.35 6.02
N MET A 85 2.79 -8.05 5.53
CA MET A 85 3.58 -6.93 6.03
C MET A 85 2.91 -5.58 5.70
N LEU A 86 2.37 -5.43 4.49
CA LEU A 86 1.66 -4.21 4.07
C LEU A 86 0.42 -3.97 4.93
N VAL A 87 -0.45 -4.97 5.11
CA VAL A 87 -1.66 -4.80 5.94
C VAL A 87 -1.31 -4.55 7.42
N SER A 88 -0.23 -5.16 7.93
CA SER A 88 0.27 -4.90 9.27
C SER A 88 0.93 -3.52 9.41
N ALA A 89 1.44 -2.96 8.32
CA ALA A 89 1.91 -1.58 8.31
C ALA A 89 0.76 -0.58 8.43
N PHE A 90 -0.38 -0.92 7.84
CA PHE A 90 -1.55 -0.05 7.81
C PHE A 90 -2.28 0.00 9.16
N ALA A 91 -2.47 -1.13 9.83
CA ALA A 91 -3.32 -1.23 11.02
C ALA A 91 -2.67 -1.89 12.26
N SER A 92 -1.41 -1.96 12.38
CA SER A 92 -0.62 -2.74 13.36
C SER A 92 -0.73 -4.27 13.20
N ARG A 93 0.34 -4.93 13.56
CA ARG A 93 0.40 -6.39 13.50
C ARG A 93 -0.61 -7.06 14.44
N GLU A 94 -0.78 -6.51 15.64
CA GLU A 94 -1.67 -7.04 16.67
C GLU A 94 -3.13 -6.98 16.22
N SER A 95 -3.56 -5.85 15.66
CA SER A 95 -4.92 -5.67 15.15
C SER A 95 -5.20 -6.63 13.99
N ILE A 96 -4.25 -6.77 13.05
CA ILE A 96 -4.40 -7.68 11.92
C ILE A 96 -4.47 -9.13 12.39
N MET A 97 -3.62 -9.56 13.31
CA MET A 97 -3.65 -10.94 13.82
C MET A 97 -4.97 -11.22 14.55
N SER A 98 -5.48 -10.28 15.34
CA SER A 98 -6.78 -10.42 16.00
C SER A 98 -7.93 -10.54 15.00
N ALA A 99 -7.91 -9.75 13.91
CA ALA A 99 -8.89 -9.85 12.84
C ALA A 99 -8.83 -11.21 12.12
N TYR A 100 -7.63 -11.73 11.89
CA TYR A 100 -7.42 -13.05 11.28
C TYR A 100 -7.92 -14.18 12.17
N ASP A 101 -7.67 -14.12 13.49
CA ASP A 101 -8.20 -15.10 14.44
C ASP A 101 -9.73 -15.09 14.47
N ALA A 102 -10.34 -13.92 14.43
CA ALA A 102 -11.79 -13.77 14.33
C ALA A 102 -12.32 -14.34 13.01
N ALA A 103 -11.67 -14.02 11.89
CA ALA A 103 -12.06 -14.52 10.59
C ALA A 103 -11.99 -16.07 10.50
N ILE A 104 -10.98 -16.69 11.10
CA ILE A 104 -10.86 -18.15 11.17
C ILE A 104 -12.00 -18.76 11.99
N LYS A 105 -12.32 -18.18 13.15
CA LYS A 105 -13.43 -18.63 14.01
C LYS A 105 -14.78 -18.56 13.30
N GLU A 106 -14.99 -17.47 12.56
CA GLU A 106 -16.24 -17.23 11.80
C GLU A 106 -16.24 -17.90 10.42
N ARG A 107 -15.21 -18.70 10.11
CA ARG A 107 -15.07 -19.47 8.86
C ARG A 107 -15.07 -18.61 7.59
N TYR A 108 -14.48 -17.43 7.65
CA TYR A 108 -14.22 -16.61 6.46
C TYR A 108 -13.29 -17.33 5.48
N ARG A 109 -13.53 -17.10 4.20
CA ARG A 109 -12.68 -17.66 3.13
C ARG A 109 -11.50 -16.74 2.90
N PHE A 110 -10.35 -17.35 2.71
CA PHE A 110 -9.09 -16.67 2.51
C PHE A 110 -8.68 -16.61 1.04
N LEU A 111 -7.67 -15.78 0.75
CA LEU A 111 -7.04 -15.59 -0.56
C LEU A 111 -7.95 -14.90 -1.59
N SER A 112 -7.52 -14.91 -2.86
CA SER A 112 -8.08 -14.06 -3.93
C SER A 112 -9.56 -14.31 -4.25
N PHE A 113 -10.07 -15.50 -3.97
CA PHE A 113 -11.49 -15.83 -4.15
C PHE A 113 -12.25 -15.90 -2.82
N GLY A 114 -11.64 -15.40 -1.77
CA GLY A 114 -12.19 -15.39 -0.43
C GLY A 114 -12.92 -14.10 -0.10
N ASP A 115 -13.20 -13.97 1.18
CA ASP A 115 -13.83 -12.79 1.74
C ASP A 115 -12.81 -11.64 1.89
N ALA A 116 -13.27 -10.44 2.18
CA ALA A 116 -12.44 -9.27 2.32
C ALA A 116 -12.63 -8.61 3.68
N MET A 117 -11.62 -7.85 4.10
CA MET A 117 -11.67 -6.99 5.28
C MET A 117 -11.53 -5.53 4.85
N LEU A 118 -12.21 -4.65 5.57
CA LEU A 118 -12.02 -3.21 5.53
C LEU A 118 -11.11 -2.82 6.68
N ILE A 119 -10.03 -2.10 6.38
CA ILE A 119 -9.08 -1.56 7.35
C ILE A 119 -9.18 -0.04 7.32
N VAL A 120 -9.41 0.58 8.46
CA VAL A 120 -9.61 2.04 8.62
C VAL A 120 -8.71 2.60 9.71
#